data_d8e7c74f4e020d5906ece410ad659b74
#
_entry.id   d8e7c74f4e020d5906ece410ad659b74
#
_cell.length_a   1.000
_cell.length_b   1.000
_cell.length_c   1.000
_cell.angle_alpha   90.00
_cell.angle_beta   90.00
_cell.angle_gamma   90.00
#
_symmetry.space_group_name_H-M   'P 1'
#
loop_
_entity.id
_entity.type
_entity.pdbx_description
1 polymer ?
#
loop_
_entity_poly.entity_id
_entity_poly.type
_entity_poly.pdbx_seq_one_letter_code
_entity_poly.pdbx_strand_id
1 'polypeptide(L)'
;MMRAEYYKKIIYELINLIDEGVYIVDAEGKGIFYNHTMANLEKVNVEDVLGKKFHDAFPDFNLDESTLFKALKKKESTVRQQQTYKNLYGKEITTINSTIPVIVGGETVAAIELAKDITDIRQMSDKLMELGGEGHPAQEFQRSNAIRRYSFDDIWGQNPGFVEVVDRAKRAASIDASVLIYGETGTGKELFAQSIHYAGPRKNKPFLAQNCAAIPEPLLEGMLFGTAKGGFTGAVDRAGLFEQANGGTLLLDEISAMPYDLQSKLLRVLQENYIRRVGGTKDIPVDVRIIATVNESPEDLMAHGKLRKDLYYRLNIVNISIPPLRERPGDVIVLAEQFLEKHNKRFNKEIWMISDGAAKRLRNYEYPGNVRELENIIEQAVSMADREHVLNEKLLNMPGTGKKARSAAHKYDVQQPLDEYLAGVERQIIKEAMINANGNISKAAETLQIKRQTLQHKLKKYHIMG
;
A
#
# COMPACT_ATOMS: atom_id res chain seq x y z
N MET A 1 35.18 -19.83 23.96
CA MET A 1 34.75 -18.70 24.83
C MET A 1 34.54 -17.41 23.99
N MET A 2 35.50 -16.90 23.22
CA MET A 2 35.36 -15.68 22.41
C MET A 2 34.14 -15.64 21.48
N ARG A 3 33.76 -16.75 20.81
CA ARG A 3 32.60 -16.75 19.89
C ARG A 3 31.24 -16.51 20.59
N ALA A 4 31.06 -17.02 21.82
CA ALA A 4 29.79 -16.83 22.54
C ALA A 4 29.57 -15.38 22.99
N GLU A 5 30.63 -14.67 23.41
CA GLU A 5 30.55 -13.23 23.75
C GLU A 5 30.24 -12.36 22.53
N TYR A 6 30.79 -12.70 21.35
CA TYR A 6 30.48 -12.01 20.11
C TYR A 6 28.97 -12.13 19.76
N TYR A 7 28.44 -13.34 19.78
CA TYR A 7 26.99 -13.56 19.53
C TYR A 7 26.14 -12.85 20.56
N LYS A 8 26.51 -12.88 21.82
CA LYS A 8 25.77 -12.18 22.88
C LYS A 8 25.72 -10.67 22.64
N LYS A 9 26.84 -10.06 22.23
CA LYS A 9 26.89 -8.64 21.93
C LYS A 9 26.12 -8.28 20.66
N ILE A 10 26.20 -9.09 19.60
CA ILE A 10 25.45 -8.89 18.36
C ILE A 10 23.95 -8.97 18.65
N ILE A 11 23.51 -9.98 19.39
CA ILE A 11 22.08 -10.14 19.77
C ILE A 11 21.61 -8.94 20.59
N TYR A 12 22.42 -8.50 21.56
CA TYR A 12 22.11 -7.35 22.40
C TYR A 12 21.91 -6.07 21.57
N GLU A 13 22.81 -5.78 20.63
CA GLU A 13 22.70 -4.61 19.73
C GLU A 13 21.48 -4.73 18.79
N LEU A 14 21.26 -5.92 18.20
CA LEU A 14 20.11 -6.17 17.34
C LEU A 14 18.78 -5.92 18.05
N ILE A 15 18.63 -6.43 19.29
CA ILE A 15 17.38 -6.30 20.05
C ILE A 15 17.14 -4.83 20.49
N ASN A 16 18.20 -4.05 20.69
CA ASN A 16 18.07 -2.62 20.99
C ASN A 16 17.81 -1.73 19.75
N LEU A 17 18.03 -2.25 18.52
CA LEU A 17 17.69 -1.56 17.28
C LEU A 17 16.22 -1.77 16.86
N ILE A 18 15.52 -2.70 17.49
CA ILE A 18 14.12 -2.99 17.18
C ILE A 18 13.23 -1.93 17.83
N ASP A 19 12.29 -1.38 17.04
CA ASP A 19 11.29 -0.38 17.51
C ASP A 19 10.18 -1.02 18.37
N GLU A 20 10.25 -2.31 18.66
CA GLU A 20 9.34 -3.04 19.55
C GLU A 20 9.97 -3.24 20.92
N GLY A 21 9.13 -3.19 21.96
CA GLY A 21 9.55 -3.54 23.33
C GLY A 21 9.91 -5.02 23.40
N VAL A 22 11.05 -5.35 24.00
CA VAL A 22 11.50 -6.73 24.20
C VAL A 22 11.75 -6.97 25.67
N TYR A 23 11.07 -7.97 26.24
CA TYR A 23 11.27 -8.46 27.57
C TYR A 23 11.53 -9.98 27.56
N ILE A 24 12.60 -10.41 28.21
CA ILE A 24 12.96 -11.82 28.33
C ILE A 24 13.12 -12.17 29.82
N VAL A 25 12.45 -13.22 30.23
CA VAL A 25 12.56 -13.77 31.59
C VAL A 25 13.13 -15.20 31.55
N ASP A 26 13.85 -15.59 32.60
CA ASP A 26 14.29 -16.97 32.77
C ASP A 26 13.16 -17.91 33.23
N ALA A 27 13.49 -19.20 33.50
CA ALA A 27 12.52 -20.21 33.92
C ALA A 27 11.85 -19.89 35.27
N GLU A 28 12.50 -19.12 36.11
CA GLU A 28 11.99 -18.66 37.42
C GLU A 28 11.19 -17.35 37.32
N GLY A 29 11.05 -16.79 36.10
CA GLY A 29 10.34 -15.53 35.84
C GLY A 29 11.16 -14.28 36.21
N LYS A 30 12.49 -14.39 36.26
CA LYS A 30 13.40 -13.28 36.54
C LYS A 30 13.83 -12.60 35.25
N GLY A 31 13.79 -11.28 35.21
CA GLY A 31 14.18 -10.51 34.01
C GLY A 31 15.66 -10.67 33.68
N ILE A 32 15.96 -11.21 32.51
CA ILE A 32 17.32 -11.38 32.00
C ILE A 32 17.67 -10.43 30.88
N PHE A 33 16.66 -9.87 30.21
CA PHE A 33 16.82 -8.85 29.18
C PHE A 33 15.59 -7.94 29.11
N TYR A 34 15.83 -6.63 28.96
CA TYR A 34 14.79 -5.61 28.85
C TYR A 34 15.33 -4.46 27.99
N ASN A 35 14.79 -4.21 26.80
CA ASN A 35 15.33 -3.18 25.92
C ASN A 35 14.82 -1.78 26.27
N HIS A 36 15.48 -0.76 25.70
CA HIS A 36 15.11 0.64 25.91
C HIS A 36 13.72 0.99 25.41
N THR A 37 13.25 0.34 24.33
CA THR A 37 11.90 0.52 23.81
C THR A 37 10.85 0.07 24.82
N MET A 38 11.04 -1.10 25.45
CA MET A 38 10.15 -1.60 26.50
C MET A 38 10.21 -0.70 27.74
N ALA A 39 11.40 -0.25 28.13
CA ALA A 39 11.59 0.67 29.25
C ALA A 39 10.85 2.01 29.05
N ASN A 40 10.90 2.54 27.83
CA ASN A 40 10.19 3.74 27.46
C ASN A 40 8.66 3.56 27.43
N LEU A 41 8.18 2.41 27.00
CA LEU A 41 6.77 2.05 26.95
C LEU A 41 6.18 2.00 28.37
N GLU A 42 6.81 1.20 29.24
CA GLU A 42 6.39 0.99 30.62
C GLU A 42 6.74 2.15 31.56
N LYS A 43 7.62 3.06 31.10
CA LYS A 43 8.18 4.14 31.91
C LYS A 43 8.94 3.65 33.16
N VAL A 44 9.71 2.60 32.99
CA VAL A 44 10.54 1.96 34.03
C VAL A 44 12.01 2.10 33.65
N ASN A 45 12.90 2.16 34.65
CA ASN A 45 14.32 2.05 34.33
C ASN A 45 14.67 0.56 34.15
N VAL A 46 15.54 0.28 33.18
CA VAL A 46 15.99 -1.09 32.87
C VAL A 46 16.55 -1.80 34.11
N GLU A 47 17.28 -1.07 34.98
CA GLU A 47 17.86 -1.56 36.21
C GLU A 47 16.83 -1.96 37.27
N ASP A 48 15.61 -1.39 37.18
CA ASP A 48 14.52 -1.72 38.10
C ASP A 48 13.82 -3.05 37.78
N VAL A 49 14.04 -3.58 36.58
CA VAL A 49 13.42 -4.82 36.07
C VAL A 49 14.44 -5.96 35.97
N LEU A 50 15.65 -5.68 35.51
CA LEU A 50 16.66 -6.71 35.33
C LEU A 50 17.06 -7.34 36.68
N GLY A 51 17.10 -8.67 36.67
CA GLY A 51 17.47 -9.43 37.85
C GLY A 51 16.37 -9.60 38.92
N LYS A 52 15.21 -8.95 38.76
CA LYS A 52 14.04 -9.10 39.64
C LYS A 52 13.04 -10.07 39.05
N LYS A 53 12.21 -10.69 39.89
CA LYS A 53 11.08 -11.47 39.42
C LYS A 53 10.00 -10.54 38.85
N PHE A 54 9.28 -11.00 37.85
CA PHE A 54 8.20 -10.23 37.21
C PHE A 54 7.23 -9.60 38.24
N HIS A 55 6.80 -10.37 39.23
CA HIS A 55 5.88 -9.87 40.27
C HIS A 55 6.49 -8.77 41.17
N ASP A 56 7.79 -8.81 41.41
CA ASP A 56 8.49 -7.79 42.23
C ASP A 56 8.70 -6.49 41.41
N ALA A 57 8.87 -6.61 40.08
CA ALA A 57 9.02 -5.47 39.18
C ALA A 57 7.66 -4.83 38.83
N PHE A 58 6.59 -5.62 38.76
CA PHE A 58 5.24 -5.18 38.38
C PHE A 58 4.19 -5.71 39.37
N PRO A 59 4.13 -5.18 40.61
CA PRO A 59 3.28 -5.73 41.70
C PRO A 59 1.77 -5.61 41.40
N ASP A 60 1.36 -4.61 40.64
CA ASP A 60 -0.05 -4.35 40.28
C ASP A 60 -0.56 -5.18 39.10
N PHE A 61 0.31 -6.00 38.49
CA PHE A 61 -0.05 -6.79 37.31
C PHE A 61 -0.65 -8.14 37.69
N ASN A 62 -1.79 -8.48 37.09
CA ASN A 62 -2.44 -9.77 37.35
C ASN A 62 -1.67 -10.91 36.66
N LEU A 63 -1.03 -11.78 37.43
CA LEU A 63 -0.23 -12.89 36.92
C LEU A 63 -1.01 -13.86 36.04
N ASP A 64 -2.30 -14.07 36.29
CA ASP A 64 -3.14 -14.98 35.51
C ASP A 64 -3.44 -14.46 34.10
N GLU A 65 -3.31 -13.15 33.92
CA GLU A 65 -3.48 -12.49 32.61
C GLU A 65 -2.17 -12.34 31.84
N SER A 66 -1.03 -12.52 32.51
CA SER A 66 0.31 -12.37 31.94
C SER A 66 0.58 -13.43 30.85
N THR A 67 0.90 -12.98 29.65
CA THR A 67 1.32 -13.84 28.52
C THR A 67 2.66 -14.53 28.81
N LEU A 68 3.59 -13.84 29.48
CA LEU A 68 4.87 -14.40 29.93
C LEU A 68 4.68 -15.57 30.90
N PHE A 69 3.76 -15.42 31.86
CA PHE A 69 3.49 -16.45 32.84
C PHE A 69 2.83 -17.70 32.22
N LYS A 70 1.93 -17.49 31.25
CA LYS A 70 1.33 -18.56 30.43
C LYS A 70 2.40 -19.31 29.65
N ALA A 71 3.32 -18.57 29.00
CA ALA A 71 4.41 -19.16 28.21
C ALA A 71 5.35 -20.01 29.10
N LEU A 72 5.73 -19.52 30.31
CA LEU A 72 6.58 -20.27 31.23
C LEU A 72 5.91 -21.51 31.79
N LYS A 73 4.66 -21.41 32.28
CA LYS A 73 3.98 -22.51 32.95
C LYS A 73 3.29 -23.50 32.04
N LYS A 74 2.60 -22.99 31.01
CA LYS A 74 1.78 -23.83 30.14
C LYS A 74 2.48 -24.20 28.83
N LYS A 75 3.66 -23.62 28.54
CA LYS A 75 4.39 -23.78 27.27
C LYS A 75 3.58 -23.32 26.05
N GLU A 76 2.62 -22.41 26.27
CA GLU A 76 1.75 -21.88 25.23
C GLU A 76 2.36 -20.61 24.62
N SER A 77 2.41 -20.55 23.30
CA SER A 77 2.78 -19.33 22.59
C SER A 77 1.54 -18.46 22.41
N THR A 78 1.67 -17.17 22.70
CA THR A 78 0.67 -16.15 22.38
C THR A 78 1.19 -15.33 21.22
N VAL A 79 0.41 -15.18 20.15
CA VAL A 79 0.83 -14.41 18.98
C VAL A 79 -0.16 -13.28 18.73
N ARG A 80 0.36 -12.04 18.65
CA ARG A 80 -0.39 -10.82 18.30
C ARG A 80 -1.63 -10.57 19.17
N GLN A 81 -1.55 -10.83 20.47
CA GLN A 81 -2.62 -10.54 21.41
C GLN A 81 -2.60 -9.05 21.76
N GLN A 82 -3.71 -8.36 21.59
CA GLN A 82 -3.86 -6.98 22.05
C GLN A 82 -4.10 -6.96 23.56
N GLN A 83 -3.34 -6.12 24.28
CA GLN A 83 -3.51 -5.86 25.70
C GLN A 83 -3.56 -4.35 25.95
N THR A 84 -4.43 -3.93 26.88
CA THR A 84 -4.49 -2.55 27.35
C THR A 84 -4.33 -2.57 28.86
N TYR A 85 -3.36 -1.83 29.37
CA TYR A 85 -3.05 -1.77 30.78
C TYR A 85 -2.49 -0.39 31.15
N LYS A 86 -2.35 -0.10 32.44
CA LYS A 86 -1.77 1.16 32.90
C LYS A 86 -0.30 0.97 33.21
N ASN A 87 0.54 1.86 32.70
CA ASN A 87 1.94 1.92 33.09
C ASN A 87 2.11 2.47 34.53
N LEU A 88 3.32 2.48 35.03
CA LEU A 88 3.61 2.94 36.41
C LEU A 88 3.14 4.39 36.72
N TYR A 89 2.96 5.23 35.73
CA TYR A 89 2.41 6.59 35.90
C TYR A 89 0.89 6.63 35.74
N GLY A 90 0.22 5.49 35.64
CA GLY A 90 -1.23 5.40 35.45
C GLY A 90 -1.71 5.78 34.04
N LYS A 91 -0.80 6.01 33.07
CA LYS A 91 -1.16 6.23 31.67
C LYS A 91 -1.59 4.90 31.07
N GLU A 92 -2.76 4.88 30.47
CA GLU A 92 -3.25 3.74 29.72
C GLU A 92 -2.47 3.58 28.43
N ILE A 93 -1.88 2.39 28.23
CA ILE A 93 -1.15 1.99 27.03
C ILE A 93 -1.81 0.77 26.41
N THR A 94 -1.79 0.71 25.09
CA THR A 94 -2.29 -0.43 24.32
C THR A 94 -1.17 -1.00 23.50
N THR A 95 -0.91 -2.30 23.68
CA THR A 95 0.16 -3.01 22.98
C THR A 95 -0.39 -4.22 22.24
N ILE A 96 0.33 -4.66 21.21
CA ILE A 96 0.18 -5.97 20.58
C ILE A 96 1.34 -6.82 21.03
N ASN A 97 1.06 -7.83 21.83
CA ASN A 97 2.08 -8.70 22.43
C ASN A 97 2.17 -10.03 21.70
N SER A 98 3.40 -10.48 21.48
CA SER A 98 3.71 -11.84 21.04
C SER A 98 4.67 -12.45 22.04
N THR A 99 4.28 -13.55 22.68
CA THR A 99 5.07 -14.20 23.73
C THR A 99 5.30 -15.65 23.36
N ILE A 100 6.56 -16.07 23.38
CA ILE A 100 6.96 -17.44 23.06
C ILE A 100 7.81 -18.04 24.18
N PRO A 101 7.61 -19.33 24.55
CA PRO A 101 8.53 -20.05 25.40
C PRO A 101 9.78 -20.47 24.64
N VAL A 102 10.95 -20.36 25.27
CA VAL A 102 12.21 -20.92 24.75
C VAL A 102 12.41 -22.28 25.41
N ILE A 103 12.35 -23.35 24.60
CA ILE A 103 12.42 -24.73 25.06
C ILE A 103 13.76 -25.34 24.64
N VAL A 104 14.51 -25.86 25.62
CA VAL A 104 15.77 -26.57 25.38
C VAL A 104 15.70 -27.93 26.09
N GLY A 105 15.92 -29.02 25.36
CA GLY A 105 15.85 -30.37 25.93
C GLY A 105 14.48 -30.79 26.51
N GLY A 106 13.39 -30.12 26.06
CA GLY A 106 12.02 -30.38 26.53
C GLY A 106 11.61 -29.53 27.74
N GLU A 107 12.52 -28.75 28.32
CA GLU A 107 12.27 -27.86 29.46
C GLU A 107 12.23 -26.38 28.97
N THR A 108 11.32 -25.59 29.54
CA THR A 108 11.25 -24.16 29.28
C THR A 108 12.36 -23.45 30.04
N VAL A 109 13.34 -22.88 29.33
CA VAL A 109 14.49 -22.19 29.93
C VAL A 109 14.29 -20.67 29.99
N ALA A 110 13.39 -20.12 29.20
CA ALA A 110 13.05 -18.69 29.16
C ALA A 110 11.71 -18.46 28.49
N ALA A 111 11.17 -17.23 28.61
CA ALA A 111 10.09 -16.74 27.79
C ALA A 111 10.48 -15.37 27.19
N ILE A 112 10.12 -15.13 25.93
CA ILE A 112 10.40 -13.89 25.21
C ILE A 112 9.05 -13.23 24.90
N GLU A 113 8.91 -11.97 25.28
CA GLU A 113 7.77 -11.12 24.89
C GLU A 113 8.25 -9.99 24.00
N LEU A 114 7.52 -9.81 22.88
CA LEU A 114 7.61 -8.66 21.99
C LEU A 114 6.35 -7.83 22.17
N ALA A 115 6.47 -6.53 22.45
CA ALA A 115 5.37 -5.61 22.65
C ALA A 115 5.47 -4.43 21.69
N LYS A 116 4.50 -4.28 20.81
CA LYS A 116 4.37 -3.14 19.90
C LYS A 116 3.37 -2.14 20.45
N ASP A 117 3.80 -0.91 20.69
CA ASP A 117 2.91 0.18 21.12
C ASP A 117 1.99 0.60 19.98
N ILE A 118 0.70 0.58 20.23
CA ILE A 118 -0.34 1.08 19.32
C ILE A 118 -1.24 2.13 19.96
N THR A 119 -0.82 2.70 21.09
CA THR A 119 -1.61 3.62 21.92
C THR A 119 -2.04 4.85 21.13
N ASP A 120 -1.10 5.55 20.47
CA ASP A 120 -1.40 6.75 19.72
C ASP A 120 -2.25 6.45 18.47
N ILE A 121 -1.99 5.34 17.80
CA ILE A 121 -2.76 4.87 16.64
C ILE A 121 -4.20 4.60 17.07
N ARG A 122 -4.39 3.96 18.21
CA ARG A 122 -5.71 3.69 18.76
C ARG A 122 -6.45 4.97 19.14
N GLN A 123 -5.79 5.88 19.87
CA GLN A 123 -6.39 7.16 20.25
C GLN A 123 -6.78 8.01 19.04
N MET A 124 -5.95 8.02 17.98
CA MET A 124 -6.29 8.67 16.72
C MET A 124 -7.50 8.00 16.05
N SER A 125 -7.55 6.68 16.03
CA SER A 125 -8.69 5.95 15.51
C SER A 125 -9.97 6.24 16.29
N ASP A 126 -9.90 6.23 17.63
CA ASP A 126 -11.05 6.52 18.49
C ASP A 126 -11.54 7.97 18.27
N LYS A 127 -10.63 8.94 18.18
CA LYS A 127 -10.96 10.33 17.83
C LYS A 127 -11.57 10.50 16.45
N LEU A 128 -11.01 9.86 15.42
CA LEU A 128 -11.56 9.87 14.06
C LEU A 128 -12.96 9.25 14.03
N MET A 129 -13.17 8.24 14.85
CA MET A 129 -14.47 7.59 14.97
C MET A 129 -15.46 8.39 15.84
N GLU A 130 -15.00 9.12 16.86
CA GLU A 130 -15.83 10.04 17.66
C GLU A 130 -16.33 11.23 16.84
N LEU A 131 -15.49 11.78 15.97
CA LEU A 131 -15.86 12.84 15.03
C LEU A 131 -16.93 12.39 14.00
N GLY A 132 -17.10 11.07 13.81
CA GLY A 132 -18.16 10.46 12.99
C GLY A 132 -19.41 9.98 13.77
N GLY A 133 -19.53 10.19 15.09
CA GLY A 133 -20.38 9.36 15.96
C GLY A 133 -21.47 9.97 16.81
N GLU A 134 -21.91 11.23 16.63
CA GLU A 134 -23.11 11.74 17.31
C GLU A 134 -24.12 12.34 16.33
N GLY A 135 -24.92 11.51 15.74
CA GLY A 135 -26.05 11.87 14.90
C GLY A 135 -26.14 11.03 13.64
N HIS A 136 -27.10 10.17 13.53
CA HIS A 136 -27.44 9.28 12.39
C HIS A 136 -26.29 9.02 11.40
N PRO A 137 -25.49 7.94 11.57
CA PRO A 137 -24.17 7.76 10.90
C PRO A 137 -24.20 7.87 9.37
N ALA A 138 -25.35 7.55 8.75
CA ALA A 138 -25.48 7.59 7.29
C ALA A 138 -25.65 9.01 6.71
N GLN A 139 -26.11 10.00 7.50
CA GLN A 139 -26.37 11.36 6.99
C GLN A 139 -25.19 12.33 7.23
N GLU A 140 -24.44 12.18 8.31
CA GLU A 140 -23.30 13.05 8.60
C GLU A 140 -22.00 12.61 7.91
N PHE A 141 -21.78 11.30 7.72
CA PHE A 141 -20.70 10.82 6.85
C PHE A 141 -20.90 11.26 5.38
N GLN A 142 -22.17 11.49 4.98
CA GLN A 142 -22.50 12.11 3.69
C GLN A 142 -22.32 13.65 3.69
N ARG A 143 -22.31 14.32 4.86
CA ARG A 143 -22.17 15.77 4.96
C ARG A 143 -20.74 16.25 5.20
N SER A 144 -19.91 15.52 5.92
CA SER A 144 -18.51 15.90 6.20
C SER A 144 -17.55 15.58 5.06
N ASN A 145 -17.87 14.61 4.22
CA ASN A 145 -17.27 14.42 2.91
C ASN A 145 -18.33 14.76 1.87
N ALA A 146 -18.24 15.92 1.24
CA ALA A 146 -18.80 16.13 -0.10
C ALA A 146 -17.99 15.23 -1.06
N ILE A 147 -18.05 13.90 -0.85
CA ILE A 147 -17.44 12.91 -1.71
C ILE A 147 -18.08 13.13 -3.08
N ARG A 148 -17.30 13.62 -4.00
CA ARG A 148 -17.68 13.73 -5.41
C ARG A 148 -18.17 12.35 -5.82
N ARG A 149 -19.45 12.22 -6.12
CA ARG A 149 -20.02 10.97 -6.62
C ARG A 149 -19.58 10.82 -8.06
N TYR A 150 -18.84 9.77 -8.34
CA TYR A 150 -18.42 9.45 -9.70
C TYR A 150 -19.49 8.57 -10.38
N SER A 151 -19.71 8.85 -11.64
CA SER A 151 -20.56 8.06 -12.53
C SER A 151 -19.75 7.54 -13.72
N PHE A 152 -20.35 6.72 -14.57
CA PHE A 152 -19.67 6.27 -15.81
C PHE A 152 -19.34 7.43 -16.76
N ASP A 153 -19.98 8.57 -16.63
CA ASP A 153 -19.69 9.77 -17.43
C ASP A 153 -18.38 10.45 -17.01
N ASP A 154 -17.88 10.14 -15.82
CA ASP A 154 -16.57 10.60 -15.35
C ASP A 154 -15.41 9.68 -15.80
N ILE A 155 -15.71 8.56 -16.47
CA ILE A 155 -14.73 7.59 -16.99
C ILE A 155 -14.46 7.86 -18.45
N TRP A 156 -13.34 8.52 -18.71
CA TRP A 156 -12.98 8.94 -20.07
C TRP A 156 -12.00 7.98 -20.73
N GLY A 157 -12.27 7.65 -22.00
CA GLY A 157 -11.42 6.83 -22.84
C GLY A 157 -12.15 6.40 -24.10
N GLN A 158 -11.40 6.23 -25.20
CA GLN A 158 -11.91 5.86 -26.52
C GLN A 158 -11.26 4.57 -27.05
N ASN A 159 -10.25 4.06 -26.33
CA ASN A 159 -9.61 2.80 -26.71
C ASN A 159 -10.65 1.67 -26.70
N PRO A 160 -10.78 0.86 -27.80
CA PRO A 160 -11.80 -0.18 -27.89
C PRO A 160 -11.76 -1.18 -26.73
N GLY A 161 -10.58 -1.64 -26.33
CA GLY A 161 -10.43 -2.56 -25.21
C GLY A 161 -10.86 -1.93 -23.87
N PHE A 162 -10.59 -0.62 -23.68
CA PHE A 162 -11.05 0.09 -22.50
C PHE A 162 -12.57 0.31 -22.49
N VAL A 163 -13.16 0.62 -23.65
CA VAL A 163 -14.62 0.74 -23.79
C VAL A 163 -15.33 -0.58 -23.44
N GLU A 164 -14.79 -1.72 -23.87
CA GLU A 164 -15.34 -3.03 -23.49
C GLU A 164 -15.30 -3.26 -21.97
N VAL A 165 -14.25 -2.79 -21.28
CA VAL A 165 -14.15 -2.85 -19.80
C VAL A 165 -15.21 -1.98 -19.15
N VAL A 166 -15.45 -0.77 -19.67
CA VAL A 166 -16.51 0.14 -19.20
C VAL A 166 -17.89 -0.50 -19.39
N ASP A 167 -18.14 -1.11 -20.53
CA ASP A 167 -19.42 -1.77 -20.80
C ASP A 167 -19.62 -3.03 -19.94
N ARG A 168 -18.56 -3.76 -19.63
CA ARG A 168 -18.60 -4.84 -18.65
C ARG A 168 -18.95 -4.31 -17.27
N ALA A 169 -18.37 -3.18 -16.85
CA ALA A 169 -18.68 -2.54 -15.57
C ALA A 169 -20.13 -2.05 -15.51
N LYS A 170 -20.70 -1.50 -16.60
CA LYS A 170 -22.11 -1.14 -16.69
C LYS A 170 -23.03 -2.36 -16.54
N ARG A 171 -22.69 -3.49 -17.16
CA ARG A 171 -23.43 -4.74 -16.94
C ARG A 171 -23.31 -5.24 -15.50
N ALA A 172 -22.10 -5.16 -14.90
CA ALA A 172 -21.88 -5.51 -13.50
C ALA A 172 -22.74 -4.66 -12.53
N ALA A 173 -23.02 -3.41 -12.89
CA ALA A 173 -23.84 -2.52 -12.05
C ALA A 173 -25.27 -3.05 -11.84
N SER A 174 -25.86 -3.71 -12.84
CA SER A 174 -27.23 -4.26 -12.76
C SER A 174 -27.33 -5.59 -11.98
N ILE A 175 -26.20 -6.22 -11.66
CA ILE A 175 -26.16 -7.53 -10.98
C ILE A 175 -25.78 -7.31 -9.51
N ASP A 176 -26.51 -7.93 -8.59
CA ASP A 176 -26.21 -7.88 -7.16
C ASP A 176 -25.20 -8.98 -6.77
N ALA A 177 -24.03 -8.94 -7.37
CA ALA A 177 -22.93 -9.88 -7.15
C ALA A 177 -21.65 -9.14 -6.75
N SER A 178 -20.71 -9.85 -6.13
CA SER A 178 -19.40 -9.33 -5.82
C SER A 178 -18.63 -9.02 -7.10
N VAL A 179 -17.85 -7.93 -7.08
CA VAL A 179 -17.03 -7.46 -8.20
C VAL A 179 -15.58 -7.37 -7.75
N LEU A 180 -14.68 -7.97 -8.50
CA LEU A 180 -13.23 -7.80 -8.33
C LEU A 180 -12.69 -6.91 -9.45
N ILE A 181 -12.10 -5.78 -9.08
CA ILE A 181 -11.49 -4.82 -10.01
C ILE A 181 -9.97 -4.95 -9.91
N TYR A 182 -9.37 -5.41 -10.98
CA TYR A 182 -7.91 -5.45 -11.14
C TYR A 182 -7.43 -4.28 -12.00
N GLY A 183 -6.31 -3.71 -11.63
CA GLY A 183 -5.61 -2.69 -12.42
C GLY A 183 -4.50 -2.04 -11.61
N GLU A 184 -3.45 -1.60 -12.26
CA GLU A 184 -2.33 -0.93 -11.62
C GLU A 184 -2.76 0.30 -10.81
N THR A 185 -1.88 0.75 -9.91
CA THR A 185 -2.13 1.97 -9.15
C THR A 185 -2.34 3.16 -10.08
N GLY A 186 -3.37 3.96 -9.80
CA GLY A 186 -3.68 5.17 -10.60
C GLY A 186 -4.48 4.93 -11.88
N THR A 187 -4.98 3.72 -12.14
CA THR A 187 -5.83 3.42 -13.33
C THR A 187 -7.28 3.86 -13.18
N GLY A 188 -7.73 4.24 -11.96
CA GLY A 188 -9.10 4.70 -11.69
C GLY A 188 -10.03 3.65 -11.12
N LYS A 189 -9.53 2.61 -10.43
CA LYS A 189 -10.33 1.53 -9.82
C LYS A 189 -11.49 2.04 -8.96
N GLU A 190 -11.24 3.09 -8.16
CA GLU A 190 -12.27 3.69 -7.30
C GLU A 190 -13.41 4.34 -8.12
N LEU A 191 -13.08 5.00 -9.25
CA LEU A 191 -14.10 5.56 -10.16
C LEU A 191 -15.03 4.46 -10.68
N PHE A 192 -14.48 3.31 -11.08
CA PHE A 192 -15.26 2.16 -11.51
C PHE A 192 -16.14 1.63 -10.38
N ALA A 193 -15.59 1.46 -9.17
CA ALA A 193 -16.34 0.97 -8.02
C ALA A 193 -17.53 1.87 -7.66
N GLN A 194 -17.33 3.18 -7.62
CA GLN A 194 -18.40 4.14 -7.37
C GLN A 194 -19.42 4.14 -8.49
N SER A 195 -18.97 4.15 -9.76
CA SER A 195 -19.86 4.13 -10.93
C SER A 195 -20.75 2.87 -10.95
N ILE A 196 -20.19 1.71 -10.59
CA ILE A 196 -20.94 0.45 -10.47
C ILE A 196 -22.03 0.55 -9.40
N HIS A 197 -21.71 1.14 -8.24
CA HIS A 197 -22.69 1.31 -7.17
C HIS A 197 -23.80 2.28 -7.59
N TYR A 198 -23.44 3.50 -8.06
CA TYR A 198 -24.44 4.54 -8.36
C TYR A 198 -25.26 4.26 -9.62
N ALA A 199 -24.82 3.39 -10.51
CA ALA A 199 -25.64 2.90 -11.64
C ALA A 199 -26.47 1.65 -11.29
N GLY A 200 -26.29 1.07 -10.11
CA GLY A 200 -26.91 -0.18 -9.69
C GLY A 200 -28.22 -0.02 -8.89
N PRO A 201 -28.86 -1.15 -8.51
CA PRO A 201 -30.09 -1.15 -7.72
C PRO A 201 -29.91 -0.57 -6.31
N ARG A 202 -28.69 -0.58 -5.78
CA ARG A 202 -28.34 -0.03 -4.45
C ARG A 202 -27.89 1.43 -4.49
N LYS A 203 -28.09 2.18 -5.59
CA LYS A 203 -27.62 3.57 -5.80
C LYS A 203 -28.01 4.59 -4.73
N ASN A 204 -29.14 4.35 -4.04
CA ASN A 204 -29.66 5.20 -2.96
C ASN A 204 -29.36 4.63 -1.56
N LYS A 205 -28.58 3.55 -1.48
CA LYS A 205 -28.16 2.90 -0.24
C LYS A 205 -26.74 3.35 0.15
N PRO A 206 -26.25 3.06 1.35
CA PRO A 206 -24.89 3.41 1.76
C PRO A 206 -23.83 2.87 0.80
N PHE A 207 -22.85 3.71 0.46
CA PHE A 207 -21.58 3.32 -0.16
C PHE A 207 -20.46 3.68 0.79
N LEU A 208 -19.79 2.68 1.31
CA LEU A 208 -18.63 2.86 2.18
C LEU A 208 -17.39 2.33 1.47
N ALA A 209 -16.27 3.04 1.60
CA ALA A 209 -14.99 2.66 1.03
C ALA A 209 -13.94 2.56 2.12
N GLN A 210 -13.21 1.46 2.13
CA GLN A 210 -12.12 1.22 3.06
C GLN A 210 -10.87 0.77 2.31
N ASN A 211 -9.80 1.57 2.43
CA ASN A 211 -8.48 1.13 1.95
C ASN A 211 -7.83 0.24 3.02
N CYS A 212 -7.53 -1.01 2.64
CA CYS A 212 -6.98 -2.02 3.55
C CYS A 212 -5.49 -1.79 3.85
N ALA A 213 -4.76 -1.09 2.96
CA ALA A 213 -3.34 -0.79 3.16
C ALA A 213 -3.09 0.39 4.11
N ALA A 214 -4.09 1.26 4.29
CA ALA A 214 -3.93 2.50 5.05
C ALA A 214 -4.02 2.31 6.57
N ILE A 215 -4.44 1.12 7.05
CA ILE A 215 -4.80 0.89 8.45
C ILE A 215 -4.06 -0.34 9.00
N PRO A 216 -3.46 -0.24 10.20
CA PRO A 216 -2.88 -1.39 10.89
C PRO A 216 -3.90 -2.50 11.14
N GLU A 217 -3.44 -3.77 11.05
CA GLU A 217 -4.27 -4.96 11.13
C GLU A 217 -5.30 -4.99 12.29
N PRO A 218 -4.92 -4.71 13.55
CA PRO A 218 -5.87 -4.81 14.65
C PRO A 218 -7.00 -3.77 14.59
N LEU A 219 -6.69 -2.61 14.01
CA LEU A 219 -7.69 -1.56 13.80
C LEU A 219 -8.60 -1.88 12.63
N LEU A 220 -8.05 -2.45 11.55
CA LEU A 220 -8.83 -2.86 10.38
C LEU A 220 -9.89 -3.89 10.77
N GLU A 221 -9.55 -4.86 11.64
CA GLU A 221 -10.50 -5.85 12.15
C GLU A 221 -11.66 -5.18 12.90
N GLY A 222 -11.35 -4.35 13.89
CA GLY A 222 -12.36 -3.63 14.67
C GLY A 222 -13.23 -2.69 13.83
N MET A 223 -12.64 -2.04 12.82
CA MET A 223 -13.37 -1.18 11.88
C MET A 223 -14.32 -1.97 10.99
N LEU A 224 -13.88 -3.09 10.42
CA LEU A 224 -14.70 -3.91 9.53
C LEU A 224 -15.86 -4.58 10.27
N PHE A 225 -15.56 -5.26 11.38
CA PHE A 225 -16.51 -6.15 12.06
C PHE A 225 -17.14 -5.53 13.30
N GLY A 226 -16.63 -4.37 13.77
CA GLY A 226 -17.07 -3.76 15.02
C GLY A 226 -16.44 -4.39 16.26
N THR A 227 -16.73 -3.81 17.44
CA THR A 227 -16.25 -4.27 18.74
C THR A 227 -17.40 -4.46 19.71
N ALA A 228 -17.32 -5.48 20.56
CA ALA A 228 -18.28 -5.71 21.64
C ALA A 228 -17.68 -5.26 22.99
N LYS A 229 -18.51 -4.72 23.88
CA LYS A 229 -18.10 -4.35 25.23
C LYS A 229 -17.58 -5.60 25.98
N GLY A 230 -16.38 -5.49 26.56
CA GLY A 230 -15.75 -6.58 27.31
C GLY A 230 -14.96 -7.58 26.46
N GLY A 231 -14.88 -7.41 25.13
CA GLY A 231 -14.09 -8.27 24.27
C GLY A 231 -12.58 -8.15 24.49
N PHE A 232 -12.13 -6.99 24.97
CA PHE A 232 -10.79 -6.71 25.48
C PHE A 232 -10.86 -5.50 26.40
N THR A 233 -9.81 -5.24 27.17
CA THR A 233 -9.75 -4.13 28.14
C THR A 233 -9.97 -2.80 27.41
N GLY A 234 -11.00 -2.03 27.81
CA GLY A 234 -11.38 -0.75 27.19
C GLY A 234 -12.19 -0.87 25.89
N ALA A 235 -12.67 -2.08 25.52
CA ALA A 235 -13.56 -2.25 24.38
C ALA A 235 -14.92 -1.58 24.61
N VAL A 236 -15.29 -0.67 23.69
CA VAL A 236 -16.62 -0.03 23.63
C VAL A 236 -17.47 -0.78 22.61
N ASP A 237 -18.76 -0.92 22.88
CA ASP A 237 -19.70 -1.52 21.94
C ASP A 237 -19.88 -0.61 20.73
N ARG A 238 -19.46 -1.07 19.54
CA ARG A 238 -19.45 -0.27 18.31
C ARG A 238 -19.74 -1.11 17.08
N ALA A 239 -20.58 -0.55 16.21
CA ALA A 239 -20.90 -1.15 14.91
C ALA A 239 -19.75 -1.02 13.92
N GLY A 240 -19.41 -2.13 13.21
CA GLY A 240 -18.42 -2.15 12.15
C GLY A 240 -18.96 -1.66 10.81
N LEU A 241 -18.05 -1.53 9.81
CA LEU A 241 -18.40 -1.08 8.46
C LEU A 241 -19.39 -2.02 7.78
N PHE A 242 -19.37 -3.32 8.05
CA PHE A 242 -20.38 -4.25 7.54
C PHE A 242 -21.79 -3.95 8.06
N GLU A 243 -21.92 -3.59 9.33
CA GLU A 243 -23.21 -3.18 9.89
C GLU A 243 -23.68 -1.84 9.30
N GLN A 244 -22.75 -0.88 9.16
CA GLN A 244 -23.03 0.45 8.62
C GLN A 244 -23.37 0.40 7.12
N ALA A 245 -22.77 -0.52 6.36
CA ALA A 245 -23.05 -0.73 4.94
C ALA A 245 -24.26 -1.61 4.67
N ASN A 246 -24.99 -2.05 5.70
CA ASN A 246 -26.10 -2.98 5.54
C ASN A 246 -27.17 -2.47 4.56
N GLY A 247 -27.58 -3.31 3.61
CA GLY A 247 -28.42 -2.98 2.48
C GLY A 247 -27.71 -2.21 1.34
N GLY A 248 -26.44 -1.83 1.52
CA GLY A 248 -25.65 -1.03 0.60
C GLY A 248 -24.47 -1.77 -0.04
N THR A 249 -23.37 -1.04 -0.24
CA THR A 249 -22.14 -1.54 -0.87
C THR A 249 -20.91 -1.15 -0.05
N LEU A 250 -20.00 -2.09 0.16
CA LEU A 250 -18.70 -1.88 0.78
C LEU A 250 -17.59 -2.09 -0.26
N LEU A 251 -16.82 -1.05 -0.52
CA LEU A 251 -15.59 -1.11 -1.32
C LEU A 251 -14.41 -1.44 -0.38
N LEU A 252 -13.73 -2.55 -0.67
CA LEU A 252 -12.48 -2.95 -0.04
C LEU A 252 -11.34 -2.68 -1.02
N ASP A 253 -10.70 -1.51 -0.88
CA ASP A 253 -9.62 -1.09 -1.75
C ASP A 253 -8.30 -1.74 -1.30
N GLU A 254 -7.51 -2.23 -2.25
CA GLU A 254 -6.24 -2.95 -2.02
C GLU A 254 -6.37 -4.15 -1.06
N ILE A 255 -7.34 -5.05 -1.34
CA ILE A 255 -7.64 -6.20 -0.47
C ILE A 255 -6.43 -7.13 -0.22
N SER A 256 -5.44 -7.14 -1.12
CA SER A 256 -4.19 -7.89 -0.97
C SER A 256 -3.32 -7.41 0.21
N ALA A 257 -3.56 -6.19 0.71
CA ALA A 257 -2.91 -5.68 1.91
C ALA A 257 -3.60 -6.15 3.20
N MET A 258 -4.79 -6.75 3.11
CA MET A 258 -5.50 -7.31 4.26
C MET A 258 -4.76 -8.55 4.78
N PRO A 259 -4.48 -8.64 6.10
CA PRO A 259 -3.87 -9.81 6.70
C PRO A 259 -4.61 -11.11 6.41
N TYR A 260 -3.87 -12.21 6.29
CA TYR A 260 -4.40 -13.50 5.85
C TYR A 260 -5.51 -14.04 6.79
N ASP A 261 -5.41 -13.75 8.09
CA ASP A 261 -6.41 -14.13 9.08
C ASP A 261 -7.71 -13.35 8.91
N LEU A 262 -7.62 -12.06 8.60
CA LEU A 262 -8.80 -11.23 8.31
C LEU A 262 -9.49 -11.62 7.00
N GLN A 263 -8.72 -12.06 6.00
CA GLN A 263 -9.29 -12.60 4.76
C GLN A 263 -10.16 -13.84 5.05
N SER A 264 -9.78 -14.67 6.04
CA SER A 264 -10.59 -15.83 6.46
C SER A 264 -11.92 -15.40 7.10
N LYS A 265 -11.90 -14.33 7.92
CA LYS A 265 -13.12 -13.77 8.51
C LYS A 265 -14.03 -13.16 7.45
N LEU A 266 -13.44 -12.42 6.49
CA LEU A 266 -14.18 -11.87 5.36
C LEU A 266 -14.85 -12.97 4.54
N LEU A 267 -14.15 -14.06 4.25
CA LEU A 267 -14.70 -15.20 3.53
C LEU A 267 -15.97 -15.75 4.21
N ARG A 268 -15.95 -15.89 5.54
CA ARG A 268 -17.14 -16.33 6.30
C ARG A 268 -18.31 -15.37 6.13
N VAL A 269 -18.08 -14.05 6.20
CA VAL A 269 -19.13 -13.05 5.96
C VAL A 269 -19.76 -13.20 4.58
N LEU A 270 -18.90 -13.41 3.54
CA LEU A 270 -19.38 -13.61 2.17
C LEU A 270 -20.14 -14.92 1.95
N GLN A 271 -19.92 -15.93 2.80
CA GLN A 271 -20.58 -17.23 2.69
C GLN A 271 -21.86 -17.30 3.51
N GLU A 272 -21.85 -16.71 4.70
CA GLU A 272 -22.86 -16.92 5.73
C GLU A 272 -23.77 -15.70 5.94
N ASN A 273 -23.40 -14.53 5.35
CA ASN A 273 -24.16 -13.27 5.44
C ASN A 273 -24.39 -12.80 6.89
N TYR A 274 -23.47 -13.08 7.79
CA TYR A 274 -23.46 -12.49 9.14
C TYR A 274 -22.04 -12.14 9.56
N ILE A 275 -21.93 -11.26 10.55
CA ILE A 275 -20.70 -10.92 11.22
C ILE A 275 -20.78 -11.20 12.71
N ARG A 276 -19.60 -11.30 13.35
CA ARG A 276 -19.45 -11.20 14.82
C ARG A 276 -18.53 -10.07 15.15
N ARG A 277 -18.93 -9.22 16.10
CA ARG A 277 -18.06 -8.16 16.61
C ARG A 277 -16.85 -8.78 17.32
N VAL A 278 -15.71 -8.09 17.26
CA VAL A 278 -14.50 -8.51 17.98
C VAL A 278 -14.80 -8.60 19.47
N GLY A 279 -14.49 -9.76 20.08
CA GLY A 279 -14.84 -10.07 21.45
C GLY A 279 -16.31 -10.39 21.72
N GLY A 280 -17.17 -10.36 20.69
CA GLY A 280 -18.59 -10.71 20.81
C GLY A 280 -18.89 -12.15 20.39
N THR A 281 -20.02 -12.68 20.86
CA THR A 281 -20.50 -14.02 20.50
C THR A 281 -21.77 -13.99 19.64
N LYS A 282 -22.40 -12.81 19.48
CA LYS A 282 -23.65 -12.65 18.76
C LYS A 282 -23.43 -12.60 17.26
N ASP A 283 -24.20 -13.40 16.51
CA ASP A 283 -24.27 -13.31 15.06
C ASP A 283 -25.19 -12.16 14.65
N ILE A 284 -24.67 -11.26 13.82
CA ILE A 284 -25.39 -10.09 13.33
C ILE A 284 -25.55 -10.26 11.81
N PRO A 285 -26.79 -10.47 11.31
CA PRO A 285 -27.02 -10.63 9.88
C PRO A 285 -26.72 -9.34 9.13
N VAL A 286 -26.07 -9.45 7.97
CA VAL A 286 -25.71 -8.33 7.09
C VAL A 286 -26.00 -8.69 5.64
N ASP A 287 -26.56 -7.72 4.90
CA ASP A 287 -26.73 -7.79 3.45
C ASP A 287 -25.91 -6.69 2.79
N VAL A 288 -24.66 -7.00 2.41
CA VAL A 288 -23.72 -6.02 1.87
C VAL A 288 -23.14 -6.53 0.56
N ARG A 289 -23.32 -5.74 -0.50
CA ARG A 289 -22.62 -5.99 -1.77
C ARG A 289 -21.16 -5.63 -1.63
N ILE A 290 -20.24 -6.52 -2.02
CA ILE A 290 -18.79 -6.26 -1.95
C ILE A 290 -18.24 -5.92 -3.34
N ILE A 291 -17.49 -4.82 -3.40
CA ILE A 291 -16.57 -4.51 -4.50
C ILE A 291 -15.16 -4.53 -3.91
N ALA A 292 -14.27 -5.32 -4.48
CA ALA A 292 -12.88 -5.40 -4.03
C ALA A 292 -11.92 -4.95 -5.14
N THR A 293 -10.80 -4.34 -4.76
CA THR A 293 -9.76 -3.99 -5.73
C THR A 293 -8.44 -4.65 -5.41
N VAL A 294 -7.65 -4.89 -6.45
CA VAL A 294 -6.25 -5.33 -6.38
C VAL A 294 -5.40 -4.54 -7.37
N ASN A 295 -4.13 -4.32 -7.05
CA ASN A 295 -3.17 -3.58 -7.88
C ASN A 295 -2.14 -4.47 -8.58
N GLU A 296 -2.01 -5.72 -8.16
CA GLU A 296 -1.18 -6.76 -8.77
C GLU A 296 -2.09 -7.84 -9.38
N SER A 297 -1.56 -8.65 -10.30
CA SER A 297 -2.32 -9.78 -10.88
C SER A 297 -2.82 -10.71 -9.78
N PRO A 298 -4.10 -11.13 -9.82
CA PRO A 298 -4.63 -12.06 -8.82
C PRO A 298 -3.84 -13.37 -8.75
N GLU A 299 -3.30 -13.83 -9.88
CA GLU A 299 -2.47 -15.04 -9.98
C GLU A 299 -1.17 -14.88 -9.19
N ASP A 300 -0.50 -13.72 -9.35
CA ASP A 300 0.73 -13.40 -8.62
C ASP A 300 0.46 -13.24 -7.12
N LEU A 301 -0.63 -12.57 -6.76
CA LEU A 301 -1.04 -12.41 -5.35
C LEU A 301 -1.29 -13.75 -4.67
N MET A 302 -1.93 -14.69 -5.36
CA MET A 302 -2.15 -16.05 -4.84
C MET A 302 -0.85 -16.85 -4.75
N ALA A 303 0.03 -16.75 -5.75
CA ALA A 303 1.32 -17.43 -5.77
C ALA A 303 2.24 -16.96 -4.62
N HIS A 304 2.19 -15.68 -4.27
CA HIS A 304 2.98 -15.08 -3.16
C HIS A 304 2.27 -15.15 -1.80
N GLY A 305 1.10 -15.79 -1.69
CA GLY A 305 0.37 -15.91 -0.42
C GLY A 305 -0.23 -14.59 0.11
N LYS A 306 -0.33 -13.56 -0.73
CA LYS A 306 -0.96 -12.27 -0.37
C LYS A 306 -2.48 -12.31 -0.46
N LEU A 307 -3.05 -13.20 -1.27
CA LEU A 307 -4.48 -13.39 -1.45
C LEU A 307 -4.84 -14.87 -1.33
N ARG A 308 -5.83 -15.17 -0.49
CA ARG A 308 -6.34 -16.54 -0.34
C ARG A 308 -7.10 -16.96 -1.59
N LYS A 309 -6.86 -18.18 -2.04
CA LYS A 309 -7.50 -18.75 -3.22
C LYS A 309 -9.02 -18.90 -3.05
N ASP A 310 -9.47 -19.32 -1.87
CA ASP A 310 -10.89 -19.46 -1.54
C ASP A 310 -11.63 -18.11 -1.54
N LEU A 311 -11.01 -17.07 -0.98
CA LEU A 311 -11.54 -15.72 -1.00
C LEU A 311 -11.60 -15.14 -2.42
N TYR A 312 -10.55 -15.34 -3.21
CA TYR A 312 -10.52 -14.91 -4.60
C TYR A 312 -11.72 -15.43 -5.39
N TYR A 313 -11.99 -16.74 -5.35
CA TYR A 313 -13.14 -17.31 -6.07
C TYR A 313 -14.49 -16.81 -5.58
N ARG A 314 -14.59 -16.41 -4.34
CA ARG A 314 -15.84 -15.85 -3.78
C ARG A 314 -16.04 -14.38 -4.16
N LEU A 315 -14.97 -13.61 -4.31
CA LEU A 315 -15.01 -12.20 -4.73
C LEU A 315 -15.12 -12.05 -6.25
N ASN A 316 -14.46 -12.92 -7.00
CA ASN A 316 -14.32 -12.83 -8.45
C ASN A 316 -15.51 -13.44 -9.21
N ILE A 317 -16.74 -13.07 -8.82
CA ILE A 317 -17.96 -13.43 -9.57
C ILE A 317 -18.03 -12.60 -10.85
N VAL A 318 -17.74 -11.32 -10.75
CA VAL A 318 -17.55 -10.44 -11.91
C VAL A 318 -16.14 -9.87 -11.87
N ASN A 319 -15.35 -10.13 -12.91
CA ASN A 319 -13.99 -9.60 -13.07
C ASN A 319 -13.99 -8.38 -13.98
N ILE A 320 -13.34 -7.30 -13.51
CA ILE A 320 -13.09 -6.08 -14.29
C ILE A 320 -11.60 -5.82 -14.28
N SER A 321 -10.93 -5.99 -15.42
CA SER A 321 -9.50 -5.70 -15.56
C SER A 321 -9.29 -4.41 -16.32
N ILE A 322 -8.78 -3.38 -15.63
CA ILE A 322 -8.55 -2.05 -16.21
C ILE A 322 -7.13 -2.02 -16.79
N PRO A 323 -6.97 -1.83 -18.12
CA PRO A 323 -5.66 -1.78 -18.74
C PRO A 323 -4.88 -0.53 -18.26
N PRO A 324 -3.56 -0.64 -18.10
CA PRO A 324 -2.72 0.50 -17.78
C PRO A 324 -2.70 1.52 -18.93
N LEU A 325 -2.37 2.78 -18.62
CA LEU A 325 -2.47 3.87 -19.59
C LEU A 325 -1.54 3.68 -20.81
N ARG A 326 -0.38 3.03 -20.62
CA ARG A 326 0.55 2.68 -21.72
C ARG A 326 -0.06 1.73 -22.77
N GLU A 327 -1.07 0.93 -22.41
CA GLU A 327 -1.78 0.01 -23.32
C GLU A 327 -2.94 0.69 -24.05
N ARG A 328 -3.25 1.94 -23.71
CA ARG A 328 -4.29 2.76 -24.35
C ARG A 328 -3.76 4.14 -24.76
N PRO A 329 -2.72 4.21 -25.62
CA PRO A 329 -2.03 5.47 -25.96
C PRO A 329 -2.93 6.51 -26.60
N GLY A 330 -4.04 6.12 -27.24
CA GLY A 330 -5.05 7.04 -27.81
C GLY A 330 -5.76 7.85 -26.73
N ASP A 331 -5.93 7.30 -25.53
CA ASP A 331 -6.65 7.96 -24.44
C ASP A 331 -5.82 9.04 -23.74
N VAL A 332 -4.49 9.02 -23.88
CA VAL A 332 -3.59 9.96 -23.19
C VAL A 332 -3.95 11.42 -23.49
N ILE A 333 -4.20 11.76 -24.77
CA ILE A 333 -4.52 13.14 -25.16
C ILE A 333 -5.94 13.50 -24.74
N VAL A 334 -6.89 12.59 -24.90
CA VAL A 334 -8.29 12.80 -24.45
C VAL A 334 -8.33 13.11 -22.95
N LEU A 335 -7.60 12.34 -22.15
CA LEU A 335 -7.49 12.56 -20.70
C LEU A 335 -6.76 13.88 -20.39
N ALA A 336 -5.67 14.18 -21.11
CA ALA A 336 -4.91 15.40 -20.91
C ALA A 336 -5.76 16.65 -21.19
N GLU A 337 -6.61 16.65 -22.22
CA GLU A 337 -7.53 17.74 -22.54
C GLU A 337 -8.60 17.92 -21.46
N GLN A 338 -9.16 16.83 -20.95
CA GLN A 338 -10.12 16.88 -19.84
C GLN A 338 -9.50 17.41 -18.55
N PHE A 339 -8.27 16.99 -18.23
CA PHE A 339 -7.54 17.53 -17.08
C PHE A 339 -7.15 18.99 -17.28
N LEU A 340 -6.79 19.38 -18.50
CA LEU A 340 -6.51 20.77 -18.85
C LEU A 340 -7.72 21.66 -18.56
N GLU A 341 -8.90 21.27 -19.01
CA GLU A 341 -10.15 22.01 -18.75
C GLU A 341 -10.47 22.07 -17.27
N LYS A 342 -10.34 20.94 -16.54
CA LYS A 342 -10.55 20.86 -15.09
C LYS A 342 -9.64 21.82 -14.34
N HIS A 343 -8.33 21.81 -14.63
CA HIS A 343 -7.35 22.62 -13.92
C HIS A 343 -7.34 24.08 -14.34
N ASN A 344 -7.70 24.40 -15.58
CA ASN A 344 -7.98 25.79 -16.01
C ASN A 344 -9.05 26.45 -15.11
N LYS A 345 -10.17 25.74 -14.90
CA LYS A 345 -11.24 26.23 -14.00
C LYS A 345 -10.75 26.41 -12.57
N ARG A 346 -9.93 25.46 -12.07
CA ARG A 346 -9.41 25.50 -10.70
C ARG A 346 -8.42 26.63 -10.44
N PHE A 347 -7.49 26.86 -11.40
CA PHE A 347 -6.41 27.83 -11.24
C PHE A 347 -6.69 29.18 -11.93
N ASN A 348 -7.90 29.34 -12.50
CA ASN A 348 -8.31 30.51 -13.27
C ASN A 348 -7.31 30.84 -14.41
N LYS A 349 -6.97 29.81 -15.21
CA LYS A 349 -6.07 29.91 -16.37
C LYS A 349 -6.87 29.70 -17.65
N GLU A 350 -6.29 30.18 -18.78
CA GLU A 350 -6.92 30.15 -20.10
C GLU A 350 -6.04 29.41 -21.13
N ILE A 351 -5.58 28.22 -20.79
CA ILE A 351 -4.82 27.36 -21.71
C ILE A 351 -5.83 26.52 -22.50
N TRP A 352 -5.98 26.80 -23.79
CA TRP A 352 -7.00 26.16 -24.59
C TRP A 352 -6.50 25.11 -25.58
N MET A 353 -5.18 24.86 -25.67
CA MET A 353 -4.60 23.91 -26.61
C MET A 353 -3.33 23.26 -26.04
N ILE A 354 -3.11 21.99 -26.40
CA ILE A 354 -1.86 21.26 -26.19
C ILE A 354 -1.06 21.33 -27.50
N SER A 355 0.18 21.81 -27.48
CA SER A 355 1.03 21.86 -28.68
C SER A 355 1.38 20.46 -29.17
N ASP A 356 1.68 20.34 -30.49
CA ASP A 356 2.07 19.04 -31.08
C ASP A 356 3.28 18.41 -30.41
N GLY A 357 4.26 19.24 -30.04
CA GLY A 357 5.42 18.76 -29.29
C GLY A 357 5.07 18.22 -27.90
N ALA A 358 4.20 18.93 -27.16
CA ALA A 358 3.70 18.47 -25.88
C ALA A 358 2.88 17.17 -26.03
N ALA A 359 1.99 17.12 -27.03
CA ALA A 359 1.18 15.93 -27.32
C ALA A 359 2.05 14.72 -27.69
N LYS A 360 3.10 14.91 -28.50
CA LYS A 360 4.06 13.85 -28.82
C LYS A 360 4.80 13.35 -27.59
N ARG A 361 5.20 14.26 -26.70
CA ARG A 361 5.88 13.92 -25.46
C ARG A 361 4.98 13.15 -24.50
N LEU A 362 3.73 13.57 -24.35
CA LEU A 362 2.71 12.89 -23.56
C LEU A 362 2.44 11.47 -24.08
N ARG A 363 2.28 11.28 -25.41
CA ARG A 363 2.02 9.93 -25.98
C ARG A 363 3.17 8.95 -25.80
N ASN A 364 4.41 9.44 -25.74
CA ASN A 364 5.62 8.59 -25.67
C ASN A 364 6.05 8.24 -24.25
N TYR A 365 5.31 8.66 -23.25
CA TYR A 365 5.65 8.36 -21.85
C TYR A 365 4.91 7.11 -21.34
N GLU A 366 5.54 6.31 -20.48
CA GLU A 366 5.02 5.01 -20.05
C GLU A 366 4.01 5.07 -18.89
N TYR A 367 3.93 6.21 -18.18
CA TYR A 367 3.00 6.44 -17.07
C TYR A 367 3.01 5.34 -15.99
N PRO A 368 4.09 5.13 -15.23
CA PRO A 368 4.12 4.15 -14.14
C PRO A 368 3.03 4.42 -13.07
N GLY A 369 2.62 5.68 -12.89
CA GLY A 369 1.49 6.09 -12.04
C GLY A 369 0.16 6.24 -12.80
N ASN A 370 0.09 5.77 -14.04
CA ASN A 370 -1.12 5.74 -14.87
C ASN A 370 -1.84 7.11 -15.01
N VAL A 371 -3.16 7.12 -14.89
CA VAL A 371 -3.99 8.33 -15.06
C VAL A 371 -3.71 9.36 -13.96
N ARG A 372 -3.41 8.91 -12.73
CA ARG A 372 -3.06 9.82 -11.62
C ARG A 372 -1.77 10.59 -11.90
N GLU A 373 -0.79 9.96 -12.52
CA GLU A 373 0.45 10.62 -12.90
C GLU A 373 0.23 11.61 -14.06
N LEU A 374 -0.56 11.24 -15.08
CA LEU A 374 -0.93 12.14 -16.14
C LEU A 374 -1.67 13.38 -15.60
N GLU A 375 -2.64 13.19 -14.72
CA GLU A 375 -3.35 14.30 -14.07
C GLU A 375 -2.39 15.23 -13.33
N ASN A 376 -1.46 14.68 -12.54
CA ASN A 376 -0.45 15.47 -11.82
C ASN A 376 0.46 16.25 -12.77
N ILE A 377 0.89 15.66 -13.88
CA ILE A 377 1.71 16.34 -14.91
C ILE A 377 0.95 17.54 -15.49
N ILE A 378 -0.32 17.36 -15.85
CA ILE A 378 -1.14 18.44 -16.39
C ILE A 378 -1.46 19.49 -15.33
N GLU A 379 -1.81 19.08 -14.11
CA GLU A 379 -2.04 20.01 -12.99
C GLU A 379 -0.82 20.89 -12.74
N GLN A 380 0.37 20.31 -12.67
CA GLN A 380 1.61 21.03 -12.49
C GLN A 380 1.87 21.99 -13.63
N ALA A 381 1.69 21.56 -14.89
CA ALA A 381 1.92 22.39 -16.05
C ALA A 381 0.97 23.61 -16.09
N VAL A 382 -0.30 23.42 -15.76
CA VAL A 382 -1.29 24.50 -15.70
C VAL A 382 -0.99 25.45 -14.54
N SER A 383 -0.62 24.93 -13.36
CA SER A 383 -0.31 25.75 -12.18
C SER A 383 0.90 26.66 -12.39
N MET A 384 1.89 26.19 -13.16
CA MET A 384 3.14 26.93 -13.45
C MET A 384 3.05 27.84 -14.69
N ALA A 385 1.98 27.77 -15.46
CA ALA A 385 1.76 28.66 -16.59
C ALA A 385 1.44 30.09 -16.10
N ASP A 386 2.14 31.10 -16.65
CA ASP A 386 1.88 32.51 -16.33
C ASP A 386 0.84 33.12 -17.28
N ARG A 387 1.24 33.37 -18.52
CA ARG A 387 0.42 34.00 -19.58
C ARG A 387 0.28 33.11 -20.81
N GLU A 388 0.71 31.89 -20.72
CA GLU A 388 0.64 30.94 -21.82
C GLU A 388 -0.82 30.50 -22.04
N HIS A 389 -1.24 30.58 -23.29
CA HIS A 389 -2.52 30.05 -23.74
C HIS A 389 -2.39 28.68 -24.42
N VAL A 390 -1.16 28.17 -24.52
CA VAL A 390 -0.85 26.88 -25.13
C VAL A 390 0.06 26.10 -24.19
N LEU A 391 -0.34 24.88 -23.87
CA LEU A 391 0.47 23.95 -23.11
C LEU A 391 1.59 23.41 -23.99
N ASN A 392 2.80 23.93 -23.81
CA ASN A 392 3.96 23.56 -24.59
C ASN A 392 4.87 22.57 -23.83
N GLU A 393 5.87 22.00 -24.53
CA GLU A 393 6.78 21.02 -23.98
C GLU A 393 7.56 21.49 -22.75
N LYS A 394 7.82 22.80 -22.63
CA LYS A 394 8.62 23.37 -21.54
C LYS A 394 7.88 23.38 -20.22
N LEU A 395 6.53 23.47 -20.27
CA LEU A 395 5.66 23.41 -19.10
C LEU A 395 5.50 21.98 -18.56
N LEU A 396 5.75 20.95 -19.40
CA LEU A 396 5.64 19.56 -18.99
C LEU A 396 6.88 19.14 -18.18
N ASN A 397 6.73 19.10 -16.87
CA ASN A 397 7.75 18.54 -15.97
C ASN A 397 7.54 17.03 -15.80
N MET A 398 8.07 16.26 -16.76
CA MET A 398 7.93 14.80 -16.75
C MET A 398 9.18 14.14 -16.17
N PRO A 399 9.07 13.19 -15.22
CA PRO A 399 10.20 12.44 -14.71
C PRO A 399 10.97 11.76 -15.85
N GLY A 400 12.30 11.93 -15.88
CA GLY A 400 13.15 11.31 -16.89
C GLY A 400 13.46 12.14 -18.14
N THR A 401 12.95 13.39 -18.27
CA THR A 401 13.26 14.28 -19.41
C THR A 401 14.33 15.33 -19.14
N GLY A 402 14.78 15.50 -17.90
CA GLY A 402 16.07 16.11 -17.62
C GLY A 402 17.15 15.15 -18.11
N LYS A 403 18.04 15.59 -19.02
CA LYS A 403 19.18 14.89 -19.63
C LYS A 403 19.84 13.83 -18.68
N LYS A 404 19.17 12.75 -18.40
CA LYS A 404 19.81 11.46 -18.26
C LYS A 404 19.74 10.87 -19.66
N ALA A 405 20.84 11.03 -20.41
CA ALA A 405 21.14 10.06 -21.43
C ALA A 405 20.75 8.72 -20.81
N ARG A 406 19.78 8.04 -21.41
CA ARG A 406 19.55 6.64 -21.15
C ARG A 406 20.91 5.98 -21.33
N SER A 407 21.60 5.69 -20.25
CA SER A 407 22.29 4.45 -20.23
C SER A 407 21.16 3.43 -20.37
N ALA A 408 20.82 3.04 -21.60
CA ALA A 408 20.35 1.71 -21.84
C ALA A 408 21.41 0.88 -21.09
N ALA A 409 21.06 0.42 -19.89
CA ALA A 409 21.82 -0.65 -19.29
C ALA A 409 21.68 -1.76 -20.33
N HIS A 410 22.65 -1.85 -21.21
CA HIS A 410 22.77 -2.93 -22.15
C HIS A 410 22.83 -4.16 -21.25
N LYS A 411 21.69 -4.84 -21.11
CA LYS A 411 21.65 -6.12 -20.41
C LYS A 411 22.57 -7.03 -21.20
N TYR A 412 23.74 -7.32 -20.60
CA TYR A 412 24.65 -8.29 -21.14
C TYR A 412 23.93 -9.63 -21.22
N ASP A 413 23.74 -10.14 -22.44
CA ASP A 413 23.25 -11.49 -22.65
C ASP A 413 24.42 -12.45 -22.36
N VAL A 414 24.27 -13.26 -21.32
CA VAL A 414 25.30 -14.23 -20.87
C VAL A 414 25.71 -15.22 -21.98
N GLN A 415 24.92 -15.33 -23.04
CA GLN A 415 25.22 -16.19 -24.19
C GLN A 415 26.06 -15.51 -25.28
N GLN A 416 26.27 -14.18 -25.21
CA GLN A 416 27.07 -13.44 -26.20
C GLN A 416 28.53 -13.26 -25.74
N PRO A 417 29.55 -13.51 -26.58
CA PRO A 417 30.95 -13.21 -26.25
C PRO A 417 31.14 -11.74 -25.83
N LEU A 418 31.87 -11.51 -24.77
CA LEU A 418 32.07 -10.16 -24.21
C LEU A 418 32.61 -9.15 -25.23
N ASP A 419 33.55 -9.58 -26.09
CA ASP A 419 34.13 -8.73 -27.12
C ASP A 419 33.11 -8.28 -28.17
N GLU A 420 32.19 -9.14 -28.54
CA GLU A 420 31.08 -8.81 -29.46
C GLU A 420 30.10 -7.83 -28.85
N TYR A 421 29.74 -8.04 -27.59
CA TYR A 421 28.91 -7.12 -26.84
C TYR A 421 29.55 -5.73 -26.72
N LEU A 422 30.82 -5.66 -26.30
CA LEU A 422 31.55 -4.40 -26.19
C LEU A 422 31.71 -3.68 -27.54
N ALA A 423 31.94 -4.43 -28.62
CA ALA A 423 31.98 -3.88 -29.96
C ALA A 423 30.64 -3.29 -30.40
N GLY A 424 29.53 -3.92 -30.04
CA GLY A 424 28.16 -3.40 -30.28
C GLY A 424 27.91 -2.09 -29.57
N VAL A 425 28.24 -2.02 -28.27
CA VAL A 425 28.10 -0.80 -27.44
C VAL A 425 28.97 0.32 -27.98
N GLU A 426 30.23 0.02 -28.30
CA GLU A 426 31.17 0.99 -28.84
C GLU A 426 30.70 1.55 -30.20
N ARG A 427 30.18 0.69 -31.08
CA ARG A 427 29.64 1.09 -32.38
C ARG A 427 28.43 2.06 -32.20
N GLN A 428 27.58 1.80 -31.25
CA GLN A 428 26.40 2.63 -30.98
C GLN A 428 26.82 4.02 -30.45
N ILE A 429 27.73 4.07 -29.48
CA ILE A 429 28.25 5.33 -28.91
C ILE A 429 28.88 6.18 -29.98
N ILE A 430 29.70 5.59 -30.88
CA ILE A 430 30.34 6.29 -31.97
C ILE A 430 29.30 6.82 -32.97
N LYS A 431 28.28 6.03 -33.30
CA LYS A 431 27.20 6.44 -34.21
C LYS A 431 26.42 7.62 -33.69
N GLU A 432 26.06 7.61 -32.40
CA GLU A 432 25.39 8.72 -31.75
C GLU A 432 26.24 9.99 -31.69
N ALA A 433 27.54 9.87 -31.38
CA ALA A 433 28.44 11.01 -31.38
C ALA A 433 28.60 11.64 -32.79
N MET A 434 28.65 10.82 -33.84
CA MET A 434 28.69 11.29 -35.23
C MET A 434 27.41 12.00 -35.64
N ILE A 435 26.23 11.50 -35.26
CA ILE A 435 24.92 12.14 -35.51
C ILE A 435 24.87 13.50 -34.81
N ASN A 436 25.22 13.57 -33.53
CA ASN A 436 25.21 14.81 -32.74
C ASN A 436 26.23 15.87 -33.24
N ALA A 437 27.29 15.40 -33.87
CA ALA A 437 28.32 16.26 -34.48
C ALA A 437 28.01 16.61 -35.97
N ASN A 438 26.80 16.24 -36.50
CA ASN A 438 26.45 16.41 -37.90
C ASN A 438 27.50 15.90 -38.89
N GLY A 439 28.12 14.74 -38.59
CA GLY A 439 29.14 14.13 -39.41
C GLY A 439 30.55 14.70 -39.24
N ASN A 440 30.76 15.68 -38.40
CA ASN A 440 32.09 16.29 -38.16
C ASN A 440 32.93 15.40 -37.20
N ILE A 441 33.92 14.71 -37.80
CA ILE A 441 34.79 13.76 -37.08
C ILE A 441 35.58 14.43 -35.96
N SER A 442 36.08 15.68 -36.17
CA SER A 442 36.83 16.39 -35.15
C SER A 442 35.98 16.72 -33.92
N LYS A 443 34.79 17.21 -34.12
CA LYS A 443 33.82 17.53 -33.05
C LYS A 443 33.32 16.28 -32.33
N ALA A 444 33.07 15.20 -33.07
CA ALA A 444 32.70 13.91 -32.48
C ALA A 444 33.81 13.30 -31.62
N ALA A 445 35.07 13.39 -32.10
CA ALA A 445 36.23 12.93 -31.35
C ALA A 445 36.48 13.70 -30.05
N GLU A 446 36.24 15.02 -30.07
CA GLU A 446 36.27 15.89 -28.90
C GLU A 446 35.19 15.51 -27.89
N THR A 447 33.95 15.30 -28.36
CA THR A 447 32.81 14.85 -27.52
C THR A 447 33.09 13.50 -26.87
N LEU A 448 33.72 12.58 -27.58
CA LEU A 448 34.10 11.26 -27.07
C LEU A 448 35.43 11.24 -26.28
N GLN A 449 36.11 12.38 -26.18
CA GLN A 449 37.44 12.53 -25.52
C GLN A 449 38.49 11.56 -26.05
N ILE A 450 38.49 11.28 -27.38
CA ILE A 450 39.49 10.42 -28.04
C ILE A 450 40.15 11.20 -29.15
N LYS A 451 41.35 10.72 -29.57
CA LYS A 451 42.06 11.33 -30.69
C LYS A 451 41.30 11.15 -32.01
N ARG A 452 41.29 12.17 -32.85
CA ARG A 452 40.65 12.13 -34.17
C ARG A 452 41.04 10.89 -34.99
N GLN A 453 42.32 10.54 -34.99
CA GLN A 453 42.83 9.36 -35.68
C GLN A 453 42.23 8.04 -35.13
N THR A 454 42.06 7.95 -33.81
CA THR A 454 41.44 6.83 -33.17
C THR A 454 39.98 6.67 -33.59
N LEU A 455 39.24 7.80 -33.66
CA LEU A 455 37.83 7.78 -34.13
C LEU A 455 37.76 7.37 -35.60
N GLN A 456 38.67 7.89 -36.46
CA GLN A 456 38.73 7.50 -37.88
C GLN A 456 38.98 6.00 -38.07
N HIS A 457 39.90 5.42 -37.29
CA HIS A 457 40.14 3.97 -37.31
C HIS A 457 38.91 3.17 -36.89
N LYS A 458 38.20 3.62 -35.84
CA LYS A 458 36.99 2.96 -35.35
C LYS A 458 35.81 3.09 -36.33
N LEU A 459 35.64 4.24 -36.98
CA LEU A 459 34.65 4.45 -38.05
C LEU A 459 34.84 3.47 -39.21
N LYS A 460 36.11 3.23 -39.64
CA LYS A 460 36.46 2.24 -40.66
C LYS A 460 36.20 0.82 -40.17
N LYS A 461 36.64 0.50 -38.92
CA LYS A 461 36.44 -0.84 -38.31
C LYS A 461 34.95 -1.24 -38.24
N TYR A 462 34.08 -0.29 -37.93
CA TYR A 462 32.64 -0.57 -37.75
C TYR A 462 31.77 -0.25 -38.97
N HIS A 463 32.39 0.12 -40.12
CA HIS A 463 31.72 0.49 -41.39
C HIS A 463 30.59 1.54 -41.16
N ILE A 464 30.85 2.56 -40.34
CA ILE A 464 29.91 3.64 -40.05
C ILE A 464 29.94 4.75 -41.10
N MET A 465 31.09 4.91 -41.77
CA MET A 465 31.28 5.77 -42.94
C MET A 465 32.01 4.95 -43.99
N GLY A 466 31.45 4.86 -45.20
CA GLY A 466 32.08 4.38 -46.41
C GLY A 466 32.89 5.49 -47.06
#